data_c8cc202431a82b2d85aca810b33082dd
#
_entry.id   c8cc202431a82b2d85aca810b33082dd
#
_cell.length_a   1.000
_cell.length_b   1.000
_cell.length_c   1.000
_cell.angle_alpha   90.00
_cell.angle_beta   90.00
_cell.angle_gamma   90.00
#
_symmetry.space_group_name_H-M   'P 1'
#
loop_
_entity.id
_entity.type
_entity.pdbx_description
1 polymer ?
#
loop_
_entity_poly.entity_id
_entity_poly.type
_entity_poly.pdbx_seq_one_letter_code
_entity_poly.pdbx_strand_id
1 'polypeptide(L)'
;MEQVTFTFAIEGVSRVLTHQLVRHRIASYSQQSQRYVAEHNFENIMPPSIAVKPEAKIKYEKMMSDIQNLYNEFTDMGILPEDARYILPNAAETKIVCTFNVRSLMNFFSLRCCTRAQWEIRELANKMLEECKKVAPVLFENAGPTCVSQHLCREGTMSCGRINVILAKEQAK
;
A
#
# COMPACT_ATOMS: atom_id res chain seq x y z
N MET A 1 14.23 -17.59 -10.28
CA MET A 1 13.46 -16.54 -9.57
C MET A 1 12.43 -15.84 -10.45
N GLU A 2 12.69 -15.66 -11.73
CA GLU A 2 11.75 -14.99 -12.65
C GLU A 2 10.55 -15.84 -13.05
N GLN A 3 10.69 -17.15 -13.02
CA GLN A 3 9.62 -18.11 -13.35
C GLN A 3 8.64 -18.37 -12.21
N VAL A 4 9.02 -18.04 -10.97
CA VAL A 4 8.16 -18.20 -9.79
C VAL A 4 7.40 -16.90 -9.56
N THR A 5 6.07 -16.98 -9.51
CA THR A 5 5.18 -15.85 -9.34
C THR A 5 4.29 -16.01 -8.13
N PHE A 6 3.91 -14.88 -7.54
CA PHE A 6 2.94 -14.80 -6.45
C PHE A 6 1.84 -13.82 -6.84
N THR A 7 0.61 -14.24 -6.62
CA THR A 7 -0.57 -13.39 -6.84
C THR A 7 -1.20 -13.06 -5.49
N PHE A 8 -1.49 -11.79 -5.28
CA PHE A 8 -2.12 -11.27 -4.06
C PHE A 8 -3.44 -10.61 -4.42
N ALA A 9 -4.49 -10.96 -3.69
CA ALA A 9 -5.74 -10.22 -3.64
C ALA A 9 -5.66 -9.28 -2.43
N ILE A 10 -5.77 -7.99 -2.67
CA ILE A 10 -5.57 -6.93 -1.67
C ILE A 10 -6.85 -6.11 -1.59
N GLU A 11 -7.36 -5.92 -0.38
CA GLU A 11 -8.52 -5.09 -0.07
C GLU A 11 -8.24 -4.26 1.19
N GLY A 12 -9.10 -3.30 1.50
CA GLY A 12 -8.90 -2.42 2.64
C GLY A 12 -7.73 -1.45 2.45
N VAL A 13 -7.45 -1.04 1.20
CA VAL A 13 -6.35 -0.13 0.87
C VAL A 13 -6.85 1.08 0.10
N SER A 14 -6.18 2.23 0.29
CA SER A 14 -6.55 3.47 -0.37
C SER A 14 -6.08 3.55 -1.84
N ARG A 15 -6.71 4.44 -2.60
CA ARG A 15 -6.19 4.84 -3.92
C ARG A 15 -4.80 5.47 -3.81
N VAL A 16 -4.48 6.16 -2.71
CA VAL A 16 -3.12 6.67 -2.43
C VAL A 16 -2.09 5.56 -2.49
N LEU A 17 -2.38 4.42 -1.86
CA LEU A 17 -1.49 3.25 -1.86
C LEU A 17 -1.33 2.70 -3.29
N THR A 18 -2.44 2.50 -4.01
CA THR A 18 -2.36 1.87 -5.34
C THR A 18 -1.61 2.71 -6.35
N HIS A 19 -1.67 4.06 -6.25
CA HIS A 19 -0.84 4.96 -7.06
C HIS A 19 0.67 4.78 -6.85
N GLN A 20 1.09 4.31 -5.67
CA GLN A 20 2.48 3.96 -5.39
C GLN A 20 2.80 2.52 -5.83
N LEU A 21 1.85 1.58 -5.61
CA LEU A 21 2.03 0.16 -5.92
C LEU A 21 2.26 -0.07 -7.42
N VAL A 22 1.44 0.55 -8.28
CA VAL A 22 1.54 0.41 -9.74
C VAL A 22 2.80 1.02 -10.36
N ARG A 23 3.62 1.74 -9.58
CA ARG A 23 4.95 2.22 -10.02
C ARG A 23 5.97 1.09 -10.12
N HIS A 24 5.72 -0.05 -9.50
CA HIS A 24 6.51 -1.27 -9.65
C HIS A 24 6.10 -2.00 -10.93
N ARG A 25 6.71 -1.62 -12.07
CA ARG A 25 6.22 -1.95 -13.42
C ARG A 25 6.39 -3.41 -13.84
N ILE A 26 7.32 -4.15 -13.23
CA ILE A 26 7.51 -5.60 -13.53
C ILE A 26 6.54 -6.40 -12.66
N ALA A 27 5.25 -6.16 -12.88
CA ALA A 27 4.12 -6.79 -12.23
C ALA A 27 2.87 -6.61 -13.09
N SER A 28 1.86 -7.43 -12.86
CA SER A 28 0.53 -7.31 -13.46
C SER A 28 -0.46 -6.85 -12.40
N TYR A 29 -1.37 -5.97 -12.78
CA TYR A 29 -2.36 -5.38 -11.88
C TYR A 29 -3.76 -5.44 -12.47
N SER A 30 -4.74 -5.82 -11.65
CA SER A 30 -6.16 -5.71 -11.93
C SER A 30 -6.83 -5.03 -10.75
N GLN A 31 -7.29 -3.79 -10.93
CA GLN A 31 -7.88 -2.95 -9.88
C GLN A 31 -9.36 -2.77 -10.12
N GLN A 32 -10.15 -2.74 -9.04
CA GLN A 32 -11.58 -2.43 -9.09
C GLN A 32 -11.82 -1.11 -9.81
N SER A 33 -12.71 -1.15 -10.79
CA SER A 33 -13.05 0.01 -11.61
C SER A 33 -14.13 0.85 -10.93
N GLN A 34 -13.86 2.11 -10.69
CA GLN A 34 -14.85 3.12 -10.30
C GLN A 34 -15.65 3.66 -11.50
N ARG A 35 -15.37 3.18 -12.71
CA ARG A 35 -16.12 3.54 -13.91
C ARG A 35 -17.40 2.74 -14.03
N TYR A 36 -17.35 1.46 -13.66
CA TYR A 36 -18.45 0.51 -13.84
C TYR A 36 -19.13 0.14 -12.52
N VAL A 37 -18.48 0.36 -11.40
CA VAL A 37 -19.02 0.09 -10.07
C VAL A 37 -19.37 1.42 -9.43
N ALA A 38 -20.66 1.60 -9.14
CA ALA A 38 -21.13 2.80 -8.44
C ALA A 38 -20.76 2.72 -6.95
N GLU A 39 -20.21 3.80 -6.43
CA GLU A 39 -19.69 3.90 -5.06
C GLU A 39 -20.71 4.60 -4.15
N HIS A 40 -21.95 4.11 -4.12
CA HIS A 40 -23.04 4.69 -3.32
C HIS A 40 -22.80 4.67 -1.80
N ASN A 41 -21.82 3.92 -1.35
CA ASN A 41 -21.34 3.90 0.03
C ASN A 41 -19.86 3.51 0.02
N PHE A 42 -18.97 4.44 -0.40
CA PHE A 42 -17.55 4.13 -0.44
C PHE A 42 -16.94 4.07 0.97
N GLU A 43 -16.18 3.05 1.23
CA GLU A 43 -15.31 3.00 2.40
C GLU A 43 -14.07 3.89 2.17
N ASN A 44 -13.45 4.31 3.25
CA ASN A 44 -12.26 5.17 3.16
C ASN A 44 -11.21 4.82 4.20
N ILE A 45 -9.96 5.04 3.85
CA ILE A 45 -8.82 4.74 4.69
C ILE A 45 -8.33 6.03 5.37
N MET A 46 -8.56 6.11 6.68
CA MET A 46 -8.11 7.25 7.48
C MET A 46 -6.64 7.10 7.87
N PRO A 47 -5.78 8.08 7.53
CA PRO A 47 -4.38 8.06 7.97
C PRO A 47 -4.24 8.07 9.49
N PRO A 48 -3.30 7.28 10.08
CA PRO A 48 -3.09 7.25 11.53
C PRO A 48 -2.81 8.62 12.16
N SER A 49 -2.10 9.49 11.43
CA SER A 49 -1.81 10.86 11.89
C SER A 49 -3.05 11.76 12.02
N ILE A 50 -4.12 11.45 11.29
CA ILE A 50 -5.43 12.10 11.41
C ILE A 50 -6.22 11.45 12.54
N ALA A 51 -6.24 10.12 12.58
CA ALA A 51 -7.02 9.35 13.56
C ALA A 51 -6.68 9.69 15.01
N VAL A 52 -5.41 9.98 15.32
CA VAL A 52 -4.96 10.31 16.69
C VAL A 52 -5.29 11.74 17.12
N LYS A 53 -5.80 12.61 16.22
CA LYS A 53 -6.15 14.00 16.51
C LYS A 53 -7.68 14.17 16.43
N PRO A 54 -8.39 14.28 17.58
CA PRO A 54 -9.86 14.32 17.59
C PRO A 54 -10.48 15.35 16.64
N GLU A 55 -9.98 16.58 16.64
CA GLU A 55 -10.49 17.63 15.76
C GLU A 55 -10.27 17.33 14.27
N ALA A 56 -9.10 16.78 13.92
CA ALA A 56 -8.79 16.41 12.54
C ALA A 56 -9.67 15.24 12.10
N LYS A 57 -9.87 14.26 12.98
CA LYS A 57 -10.74 13.11 12.76
C LYS A 57 -12.17 13.55 12.43
N ILE A 58 -12.77 14.40 13.26
CA ILE A 58 -14.13 14.92 13.06
C ILE A 58 -14.25 15.63 11.68
N LYS A 59 -13.29 16.50 11.36
CA LYS A 59 -13.28 17.20 10.06
C LYS A 59 -13.13 16.24 8.88
N TYR A 60 -12.31 15.22 9.03
CA TYR A 60 -12.10 14.20 8.01
C TYR A 60 -13.39 13.39 7.77
N GLU A 61 -14.00 12.86 8.84
CA GLU A 61 -15.24 12.07 8.75
C GLU A 61 -16.38 12.88 8.13
N LYS A 62 -16.51 14.14 8.54
CA LYS A 62 -17.50 15.05 7.94
C LYS A 62 -17.26 15.22 6.43
N MET A 63 -16.02 15.50 6.01
CA MET A 63 -15.71 15.67 4.59
C MET A 63 -15.98 14.40 3.78
N MET A 64 -15.67 13.22 4.32
CA MET A 64 -15.98 11.96 3.63
C MET A 64 -17.48 11.77 3.45
N SER A 65 -18.29 12.10 4.46
CA SER A 65 -19.74 12.08 4.38
C SER A 65 -20.29 13.09 3.36
N ASP A 66 -19.78 14.32 3.34
CA ASP A 66 -20.19 15.36 2.39
C ASP A 66 -19.89 14.94 0.94
N ILE A 67 -18.72 14.33 0.70
CA ILE A 67 -18.36 13.79 -0.63
C ILE A 67 -19.28 12.64 -1.03
N GLN A 68 -19.61 11.74 -0.12
CA GLN A 68 -20.54 10.64 -0.40
C GLN A 68 -21.93 11.16 -0.81
N ASN A 69 -22.44 12.14 -0.07
CA ASN A 69 -23.73 12.75 -0.37
C ASN A 69 -23.74 13.40 -1.77
N LEU A 70 -22.70 14.17 -2.07
CA LEU A 70 -22.55 14.82 -3.38
C LEU A 70 -22.42 13.80 -4.52
N TYR A 71 -21.71 12.68 -4.30
CA TYR A 71 -21.63 11.60 -5.28
C TYR A 71 -23.00 11.00 -5.58
N ASN A 72 -23.80 10.74 -4.53
CA ASN A 72 -25.14 10.21 -4.67
C ASN A 72 -26.06 11.22 -5.39
N GLU A 73 -26.00 12.51 -5.05
CA GLU A 73 -26.74 13.56 -5.76
C GLU A 73 -26.40 13.59 -7.26
N PHE A 74 -25.13 13.46 -7.62
CA PHE A 74 -24.72 13.43 -9.04
C PHE A 74 -25.28 12.21 -9.77
N THR A 75 -25.25 11.03 -9.15
CA THR A 75 -25.82 9.83 -9.75
C THR A 75 -27.34 9.90 -9.85
N ASP A 76 -28.03 10.49 -8.88
CA ASP A 76 -29.46 10.73 -8.89
C ASP A 76 -29.89 11.74 -9.98
N MET A 77 -29.02 12.71 -10.30
CA MET A 77 -29.18 13.61 -11.45
C MET A 77 -28.95 12.91 -12.81
N GLY A 78 -28.57 11.63 -12.81
CA GLY A 78 -28.26 10.87 -14.02
C GLY A 78 -26.84 11.04 -14.55
N ILE A 79 -25.92 11.64 -13.76
CA ILE A 79 -24.50 11.69 -14.10
C ILE A 79 -23.92 10.29 -13.99
N LEU A 80 -23.24 9.85 -15.04
CA LEU A 80 -22.64 8.52 -15.08
C LEU A 80 -21.57 8.33 -14.00
N PRO A 81 -21.40 7.13 -13.43
CA PRO A 81 -20.36 6.85 -12.43
C PRO A 81 -18.94 7.23 -12.92
N GLU A 82 -18.68 7.12 -14.22
CA GLU A 82 -17.36 7.47 -14.80
C GLU A 82 -17.03 8.97 -14.66
N ASP A 83 -18.03 9.83 -14.53
CA ASP A 83 -17.86 11.26 -14.30
C ASP A 83 -18.05 11.63 -12.82
N ALA A 84 -19.08 11.07 -12.16
CA ALA A 84 -19.32 11.30 -10.75
C ALA A 84 -18.11 10.95 -9.86
N ARG A 85 -17.32 9.92 -10.23
CA ARG A 85 -16.11 9.50 -9.50
C ARG A 85 -14.99 10.57 -9.43
N TYR A 86 -15.06 11.65 -10.21
CA TYR A 86 -14.06 12.73 -10.16
C TYR A 86 -14.02 13.45 -8.81
N ILE A 87 -15.08 13.38 -8.03
CA ILE A 87 -15.11 13.94 -6.67
C ILE A 87 -14.64 12.96 -5.60
N LEU A 88 -14.50 11.66 -5.91
CA LEU A 88 -14.08 10.67 -4.92
C LEU A 88 -12.65 10.97 -4.42
N PRO A 89 -12.41 10.90 -3.10
CA PRO A 89 -11.11 11.22 -2.54
C PRO A 89 -10.10 10.12 -2.84
N ASN A 90 -8.82 10.47 -2.83
CA ASN A 90 -7.72 9.49 -2.86
C ASN A 90 -7.74 8.52 -1.66
N ALA A 91 -8.43 8.89 -0.59
CA ALA A 91 -8.64 8.05 0.59
C ALA A 91 -9.68 6.93 0.35
N ALA A 92 -10.47 6.99 -0.75
CA ALA A 92 -11.43 5.95 -1.08
C ALA A 92 -10.76 4.57 -1.11
N GLU A 93 -11.37 3.61 -0.44
CA GLU A 93 -10.94 2.22 -0.46
C GLU A 93 -11.00 1.64 -1.87
N THR A 94 -10.16 0.68 -2.13
CA THR A 94 -10.16 -0.06 -3.38
C THR A 94 -9.63 -1.47 -3.19
N LYS A 95 -9.97 -2.33 -4.15
CA LYS A 95 -9.46 -3.70 -4.25
C LYS A 95 -8.57 -3.83 -5.46
N ILE A 96 -7.48 -4.56 -5.30
CA ILE A 96 -6.52 -4.78 -6.38
C ILE A 96 -5.94 -6.18 -6.30
N VAL A 97 -5.92 -6.86 -7.43
CA VAL A 97 -5.14 -8.10 -7.59
C VAL A 97 -3.83 -7.75 -8.26
N CYS A 98 -2.72 -8.24 -7.72
CA CYS A 98 -1.41 -8.03 -8.32
C CYS A 98 -0.60 -9.32 -8.37
N THR A 99 0.13 -9.52 -9.47
CA THR A 99 1.02 -10.67 -9.67
C THR A 99 2.44 -10.17 -9.89
N PHE A 100 3.35 -10.68 -9.09
CA PHE A 100 4.78 -10.39 -9.17
C PHE A 100 5.57 -11.68 -9.33
N ASN A 101 6.68 -11.65 -10.06
CA ASN A 101 7.71 -12.67 -9.91
C ASN A 101 8.58 -12.41 -8.67
N VAL A 102 9.32 -13.42 -8.23
CA VAL A 102 10.16 -13.33 -7.01
C VAL A 102 11.19 -12.21 -7.09
N ARG A 103 11.82 -11.99 -8.24
CA ARG A 103 12.81 -10.91 -8.41
C ARG A 103 12.18 -9.53 -8.18
N SER A 104 11.00 -9.31 -8.75
CA SER A 104 10.24 -8.05 -8.57
C SER A 104 9.78 -7.88 -7.13
N LEU A 105 9.35 -8.96 -6.44
CA LEU A 105 9.01 -8.95 -5.02
C LEU A 105 10.21 -8.56 -4.15
N MET A 106 11.40 -9.12 -4.41
CA MET A 106 12.61 -8.76 -3.68
C MET A 106 12.91 -7.26 -3.80
N ASN A 107 12.78 -6.70 -5.01
CA ASN A 107 12.94 -5.25 -5.22
C ASN A 107 11.84 -4.46 -4.50
N PHE A 108 10.58 -4.90 -4.58
CA PHE A 108 9.46 -4.26 -3.89
C PHE A 108 9.69 -4.22 -2.36
N PHE A 109 10.05 -5.35 -1.75
CA PHE A 109 10.31 -5.45 -0.32
C PHE A 109 11.52 -4.61 0.12
N SER A 110 12.58 -4.56 -0.70
CA SER A 110 13.75 -3.74 -0.39
C SER A 110 13.43 -2.25 -0.27
N LEU A 111 12.48 -1.78 -1.07
CA LEU A 111 12.05 -0.38 -1.08
C LEU A 111 10.90 -0.11 -0.09
N ARG A 112 9.91 -1.00 -0.01
CA ARG A 112 8.64 -0.70 0.68
C ARG A 112 8.57 -1.22 2.11
N CYS A 113 9.40 -2.19 2.52
CA CYS A 113 9.55 -2.57 3.93
C CYS A 113 10.44 -1.60 4.74
N CYS A 114 11.05 -0.60 4.09
CA CYS A 114 11.80 0.45 4.76
C CYS A 114 10.89 1.40 5.54
N THR A 115 11.36 1.90 6.70
CA THR A 115 10.61 2.89 7.50
C THR A 115 10.41 4.23 6.79
N ARG A 116 11.17 4.50 5.71
CA ARG A 116 11.01 5.69 4.87
C ARG A 116 9.87 5.57 3.86
N ALA A 117 9.37 4.35 3.62
CA ALA A 117 8.16 4.17 2.82
C ALA A 117 6.94 4.75 3.56
N GLN A 118 5.97 5.24 2.80
CA GLN A 118 4.70 5.72 3.35
C GLN A 118 4.05 4.58 4.16
N TRP A 119 3.38 4.92 5.26
CA TRP A 119 2.94 3.95 6.27
C TRP A 119 2.10 2.80 5.68
N GLU A 120 1.14 3.11 4.79
CA GLU A 120 0.17 2.14 4.28
C GLU A 120 0.83 1.12 3.33
N ILE A 121 1.60 1.60 2.33
CA ILE A 121 2.32 0.67 1.44
C ILE A 121 3.42 -0.11 2.17
N ARG A 122 3.98 0.44 3.25
CA ARG A 122 4.93 -0.28 4.11
C ARG A 122 4.23 -1.40 4.87
N GLU A 123 3.05 -1.15 5.41
CA GLU A 123 2.25 -2.18 6.08
C GLU A 123 1.87 -3.29 5.11
N LEU A 124 1.36 -2.94 3.92
CA LEU A 124 1.08 -3.90 2.87
C LEU A 124 2.32 -4.73 2.51
N ALA A 125 3.46 -4.08 2.28
CA ALA A 125 4.69 -4.79 1.91
C ALA A 125 5.15 -5.77 2.99
N ASN A 126 5.02 -5.42 4.27
CA ASN A 126 5.36 -6.33 5.36
C ASN A 126 4.38 -7.51 5.42
N LYS A 127 3.08 -7.31 5.29
CA LYS A 127 2.07 -8.39 5.22
C LYS A 127 2.35 -9.33 4.03
N MET A 128 2.59 -8.78 2.85
CA MET A 128 2.93 -9.58 1.66
C MET A 128 4.21 -10.41 1.90
N LEU A 129 5.24 -9.83 2.54
CA LEU A 129 6.47 -10.55 2.85
C LEU A 129 6.23 -11.69 3.86
N GLU A 130 5.40 -11.47 4.86
CA GLU A 130 5.02 -12.50 5.84
C GLU A 130 4.34 -13.68 5.14
N GLU A 131 3.38 -13.43 4.24
CA GLU A 131 2.72 -14.49 3.47
C GLU A 131 3.71 -15.23 2.55
N CYS A 132 4.61 -14.50 1.87
CA CYS A 132 5.66 -15.11 1.08
C CYS A 132 6.57 -16.03 1.90
N LYS A 133 6.94 -15.63 3.13
CA LYS A 133 7.77 -16.44 4.04
C LYS A 133 7.07 -17.71 4.51
N LYS A 134 5.74 -17.69 4.67
CA LYS A 134 4.96 -18.91 5.02
C LYS A 134 5.01 -19.95 3.90
N VAL A 135 4.90 -19.51 2.65
CA VAL A 135 4.79 -20.38 1.48
C VAL A 135 6.16 -20.81 0.95
N ALA A 136 7.15 -19.93 0.99
CA ALA A 136 8.48 -20.15 0.43
C ALA A 136 9.58 -19.57 1.34
N PRO A 137 9.76 -20.12 2.56
CA PRO A 137 10.66 -19.56 3.57
C PRO A 137 12.09 -19.39 3.09
N VAL A 138 12.63 -20.39 2.37
CA VAL A 138 14.01 -20.36 1.87
C VAL A 138 14.23 -19.21 0.86
N LEU A 139 13.24 -18.95 -0.01
CA LEU A 139 13.36 -17.88 -1.01
C LEU A 139 13.35 -16.48 -0.38
N PHE A 140 12.62 -16.31 0.72
CA PHE A 140 12.39 -15.01 1.36
C PHE A 140 13.09 -14.86 2.72
N GLU A 141 13.99 -15.77 3.07
CA GLU A 141 14.70 -15.77 4.36
C GLU A 141 15.32 -14.39 4.66
N ASN A 142 16.07 -13.85 3.69
CA ASN A 142 16.77 -12.58 3.80
C ASN A 142 16.03 -11.42 3.10
N ALA A 143 14.75 -11.60 2.74
CA ALA A 143 13.97 -10.56 2.11
C ALA A 143 13.55 -9.49 3.13
N GLY A 144 13.52 -8.24 2.68
CA GLY A 144 13.18 -7.09 3.50
C GLY A 144 13.82 -5.80 3.00
N PRO A 145 13.86 -4.73 3.80
CA PRO A 145 14.52 -3.49 3.43
C PRO A 145 16.02 -3.71 3.20
N THR A 146 16.66 -2.83 2.44
CA THR A 146 18.07 -2.98 2.06
C THR A 146 19.02 -3.19 3.24
N CYS A 147 18.71 -2.63 4.40
CA CYS A 147 19.48 -2.87 5.62
C CYS A 147 19.40 -4.32 6.14
N VAL A 148 18.34 -5.05 5.80
CA VAL A 148 18.18 -6.48 6.13
C VAL A 148 18.76 -7.35 5.00
N SER A 149 18.36 -7.08 3.76
CA SER A 149 18.69 -7.93 2.61
C SER A 149 20.11 -7.74 2.05
N GLN A 150 20.74 -6.58 2.28
CA GLN A 150 22.01 -6.20 1.70
C GLN A 150 23.01 -5.65 2.75
N HIS A 151 22.64 -5.61 4.03
CA HIS A 151 23.43 -5.00 5.12
C HIS A 151 23.85 -3.55 4.82
N LEU A 152 23.00 -2.82 4.07
CA LEU A 152 23.28 -1.47 3.61
C LEU A 152 22.07 -0.55 3.83
N CYS A 153 22.28 0.57 4.52
CA CYS A 153 21.28 1.64 4.59
C CYS A 153 21.62 2.73 3.56
N ARG A 154 20.71 3.00 2.64
CA ARG A 154 20.87 4.03 1.59
C ARG A 154 20.28 5.39 1.98
N GLU A 155 19.72 5.51 3.19
CA GLU A 155 18.99 6.70 3.63
C GLU A 155 19.88 7.80 4.22
N GLY A 156 21.18 7.59 4.33
CA GLY A 156 22.12 8.58 4.85
C GLY A 156 21.67 9.16 6.20
N THR A 157 21.55 10.48 6.28
CA THR A 157 21.09 11.21 7.48
C THR A 157 19.66 10.88 7.87
N MET A 158 18.85 10.33 6.97
CA MET A 158 17.46 9.94 7.21
C MET A 158 17.34 8.49 7.71
N SER A 159 18.44 7.84 8.05
CA SER A 159 18.44 6.47 8.57
C SER A 159 17.64 6.36 9.86
N CYS A 160 16.88 5.26 9.99
CA CYS A 160 16.15 4.94 11.23
C CYS A 160 17.02 4.21 12.28
N GLY A 161 18.30 4.00 12.01
CA GLY A 161 19.25 3.31 12.91
C GLY A 161 19.19 1.77 12.90
N ARG A 162 18.21 1.13 12.23
CA ARG A 162 18.08 -0.33 12.18
C ARG A 162 19.37 -1.02 11.72
N ILE A 163 20.09 -0.44 10.77
CA ILE A 163 21.34 -1.00 10.26
C ILE A 163 22.39 -1.21 11.37
N ASN A 164 22.49 -0.27 12.31
CA ASN A 164 23.46 -0.37 13.39
C ASN A 164 23.19 -1.57 14.30
N VAL A 165 21.91 -1.86 14.56
CA VAL A 165 21.48 -3.01 15.36
C VAL A 165 21.78 -4.32 14.64
N ILE A 166 21.62 -4.35 13.32
CA ILE A 166 21.91 -5.54 12.50
C ILE A 166 23.42 -5.83 12.52
N LEU A 167 24.25 -4.82 12.23
CA LEU A 167 25.71 -4.98 12.18
C LEU A 167 26.29 -5.36 13.55
N ALA A 168 25.77 -4.79 14.65
CA ALA A 168 26.21 -5.15 15.99
C ALA A 168 25.91 -6.63 16.33
N LYS A 169 24.76 -7.16 15.88
CA LYS A 169 24.42 -8.58 16.09
C LYS A 169 25.30 -9.55 15.28
N GLU A 170 25.81 -9.12 14.14
CA GLU A 170 26.73 -9.94 13.32
C GLU A 170 28.14 -9.98 13.89
N GLN A 171 28.60 -8.86 14.45
CA GLN A 171 29.89 -8.80 15.12
C GLN A 171 29.95 -9.61 16.43
N ALA A 172 28.80 -9.91 17.01
CA ALA A 172 28.67 -10.69 18.25
C ALA A 172 28.52 -12.21 18.04
N LYS A 173 28.50 -12.67 16.77
CA LYS A 173 28.47 -14.10 16.38
C LYS A 173 29.85 -14.59 16.00
#